data_4d8a5b6cb47e61c16bfb07a17a2decdb
#
_entry.id   4d8a5b6cb47e61c16bfb07a17a2decdb
#
_cell.length_a   1.000
_cell.length_b   1.000
_cell.length_c   1.000
_cell.angle_alpha   90.00
_cell.angle_beta   90.00
_cell.angle_gamma   90.00
#
_symmetry.space_group_name_H-M   'P 1'
#
loop_
_entity.id
_entity.type
_entity.pdbx_description
1 polymer ?
#
loop_
_entity_poly.entity_id
_entity_poly.type
_entity_poly.pdbx_seq_one_letter_code
_entity_poly.pdbx_strand_id
1 'polypeptide(L)'
;MPEFREIHESAIVIDTHADTFARVLDEGEDFFSAEGNLAITLPHMIKGGLDAQVFALYVSPGLPPGRTILRTMSMAGAFFQTAAASEGKLILARTVKELRHAVAAGRKCGLLQ
;
A
#
# COMPACT_ATOMS: atom_id res chain seq x y z
N MET A 1 4.85 31.66 9.14
CA MET A 1 4.64 30.20 9.37
C MET A 1 4.08 29.58 8.09
N PRO A 2 4.65 28.50 7.61
CA PRO A 2 4.05 27.80 6.48
C PRO A 2 2.66 27.27 6.89
N GLU A 3 1.72 27.32 5.96
CA GLU A 3 0.41 26.71 6.17
C GLU A 3 0.55 25.17 6.22
N PHE A 4 -0.40 24.51 6.90
CA PHE A 4 -0.34 23.05 7.05
C PHE A 4 -0.25 22.30 5.70
N ARG A 5 -0.84 22.87 4.64
CA ARG A 5 -0.76 22.29 3.29
C ARG A 5 0.67 22.29 2.75
N GLU A 6 1.40 23.37 2.91
CA GLU A 6 2.80 23.47 2.47
C GLU A 6 3.67 22.44 3.21
N ILE A 7 3.43 22.27 4.51
CA ILE A 7 4.11 21.24 5.30
C ILE A 7 3.78 19.86 4.78
N HIS A 8 2.50 19.56 4.57
CA HIS A 8 2.03 18.26 4.09
C HIS A 8 2.60 17.93 2.69
N GLU A 9 2.58 18.89 1.77
CA GLU A 9 3.09 18.72 0.41
C GLU A 9 4.62 18.56 0.34
N SER A 10 5.35 19.17 1.28
CA SER A 10 6.82 19.08 1.33
C SER A 10 7.34 17.88 2.12
N ALA A 11 6.52 17.28 2.97
CA ALA A 11 6.88 16.13 3.78
C ALA A 11 6.73 14.81 3.01
N ILE A 12 7.46 13.79 3.41
CA ILE A 12 7.14 12.40 3.03
C ILE A 12 6.10 11.89 4.02
N VAL A 13 4.91 11.62 3.53
CA VAL A 13 3.76 11.20 4.34
C VAL A 13 3.59 9.68 4.27
N ILE A 14 3.66 9.02 5.41
CA ILE A 14 3.61 7.56 5.52
C ILE A 14 2.51 7.16 6.49
N ASP A 15 1.62 6.29 6.06
CA ASP A 15 0.70 5.56 6.93
C ASP A 15 1.28 4.19 7.26
N THR A 16 1.21 3.79 8.51
CA THR A 16 1.94 2.61 9.00
C THR A 16 1.09 1.34 9.11
N HIS A 17 -0.20 1.39 8.78
CA HIS A 17 -1.02 0.18 8.81
C HIS A 17 -2.28 0.27 7.95
N ALA A 18 -2.44 -0.68 7.04
CA ALA A 18 -3.70 -0.96 6.37
C ALA A 18 -3.77 -2.45 5.99
N ASP A 19 -4.96 -3.05 6.14
CA ASP A 19 -5.23 -4.46 5.83
C ASP A 19 -5.79 -4.64 4.41
N THR A 20 -5.33 -3.84 3.47
CA THR A 20 -5.89 -3.71 2.12
C THR A 20 -5.87 -5.02 1.34
N PHE A 21 -4.74 -5.73 1.34
CA PHE A 21 -4.57 -6.87 0.43
C PHE A 21 -5.26 -8.15 0.89
N ALA A 22 -5.68 -8.24 2.14
CA ALA A 22 -6.63 -9.26 2.57
C ALA A 22 -7.97 -9.11 1.83
N ARG A 23 -8.47 -7.88 1.71
CA ARG A 23 -9.75 -7.61 1.02
C ARG A 23 -9.63 -7.67 -0.49
N VAL A 24 -8.53 -7.25 -1.06
CA VAL A 24 -8.24 -7.43 -2.50
C VAL A 24 -8.28 -8.91 -2.85
N LEU A 25 -7.65 -9.76 -2.02
CA LEU A 25 -7.60 -11.20 -2.24
C LEU A 25 -8.95 -11.88 -2.02
N ASP A 26 -9.65 -11.57 -0.93
CA ASP A 26 -10.85 -12.30 -0.51
C ASP A 26 -12.14 -11.78 -1.16
N GLU A 27 -12.23 -10.48 -1.37
CA GLU A 27 -13.46 -9.80 -1.82
C GLU A 27 -13.35 -9.29 -3.26
N GLY A 28 -12.18 -9.42 -3.88
CA GLY A 28 -11.96 -8.93 -5.25
C GLY A 28 -12.01 -7.40 -5.36
N GLU A 29 -11.72 -6.70 -4.27
CA GLU A 29 -11.69 -5.23 -4.26
C GLU A 29 -10.61 -4.68 -5.18
N ASP A 30 -10.93 -3.59 -5.86
CA ASP A 30 -10.04 -2.95 -6.83
C ASP A 30 -9.25 -1.80 -6.17
N PHE A 31 -7.94 -1.97 -6.08
CA PHE A 31 -7.04 -0.95 -5.53
C PHE A 31 -6.97 0.33 -6.38
N PHE A 32 -7.37 0.25 -7.65
CA PHE A 32 -7.36 1.40 -8.56
C PHE A 32 -8.67 2.20 -8.56
N SER A 33 -9.68 1.76 -7.84
CA SER A 33 -10.99 2.41 -7.75
C SER A 33 -11.24 2.98 -6.36
N ALA A 34 -11.66 4.24 -6.30
CA ALA A 34 -12.09 4.87 -5.05
C ALA A 34 -13.55 4.54 -4.68
N GLU A 35 -14.29 3.83 -5.52
CA GLU A 35 -15.72 3.56 -5.34
C GLU A 35 -16.02 2.29 -4.55
N GLY A 36 -15.02 1.44 -4.29
CA GLY A 36 -15.17 0.22 -3.51
C GLY A 36 -15.12 0.44 -2.01
N ASN A 37 -14.93 -0.64 -1.27
CA ASN A 37 -14.94 -0.65 0.21
C ASN A 37 -13.54 -0.61 0.84
N LEU A 38 -12.48 -0.44 0.05
CA LEU A 38 -11.13 -0.29 0.59
C LEU A 38 -10.97 1.06 1.29
N ALA A 39 -10.38 1.03 2.48
CA ALA A 39 -10.06 2.25 3.22
C ALA A 39 -8.99 3.08 2.53
N ILE A 40 -8.05 2.42 1.84
CA ILE A 40 -7.01 3.06 1.05
C ILE A 40 -6.92 2.44 -0.34
N THR A 41 -6.83 3.30 -1.35
CA THR A 41 -6.66 2.93 -2.77
C THR A 41 -5.62 3.84 -3.41
N LEU A 42 -5.16 3.53 -4.60
CA LEU A 42 -4.24 4.41 -5.32
C LEU A 42 -4.82 5.82 -5.54
N PRO A 43 -6.09 5.99 -5.96
CA PRO A 43 -6.70 7.33 -6.03
C PRO A 43 -6.73 8.07 -4.69
N HIS A 44 -6.97 7.36 -3.57
CA HIS A 44 -6.94 7.96 -2.24
C HIS A 44 -5.53 8.43 -1.86
N MET A 45 -4.50 7.65 -2.15
CA MET A 45 -3.11 8.03 -1.91
C MET A 45 -2.75 9.29 -2.70
N ILE A 46 -3.13 9.35 -3.96
CA ILE A 46 -2.86 10.50 -4.83
C ILE A 46 -3.58 11.75 -4.32
N LYS A 47 -4.88 11.66 -4.09
CA LYS A 47 -5.71 12.79 -3.65
C LYS A 47 -5.32 13.29 -2.26
N GLY A 48 -4.98 12.38 -1.35
CA GLY A 48 -4.62 12.72 0.03
C GLY A 48 -3.16 13.09 0.22
N GLY A 49 -2.32 12.99 -0.81
CA GLY A 49 -0.87 13.26 -0.69
C GLY A 49 -0.12 12.24 0.18
N LEU A 50 -0.63 11.01 0.26
CA LEU A 50 0.05 9.92 0.94
C LEU A 50 1.12 9.34 0.02
N ASP A 51 2.37 9.32 0.46
CA ASP A 51 3.51 8.86 -0.34
C ASP A 51 3.76 7.37 -0.19
N ALA A 52 3.59 6.84 1.01
CA ALA A 52 3.82 5.44 1.30
C ALA A 52 2.77 4.87 2.26
N GLN A 53 2.40 3.63 2.01
CA GLN A 53 1.49 2.85 2.84
C GLN A 53 2.16 1.56 3.28
N VAL A 54 2.17 1.28 4.57
CA VAL A 54 2.53 -0.04 5.08
C VAL A 54 1.30 -0.93 5.01
N PHE A 55 1.36 -1.95 4.18
CA PHE A 55 0.31 -2.95 4.03
C PHE A 55 0.59 -4.15 4.91
N ALA A 56 -0.27 -4.39 5.88
CA ALA A 56 -0.17 -5.53 6.77
C ALA A 56 -0.60 -6.82 6.07
N LEU A 57 0.22 -7.85 6.19
CA LEU A 57 -0.09 -9.20 5.75
C LEU A 57 -0.60 -10.02 6.96
N TYR A 58 -1.63 -9.51 7.60
CA TYR A 58 -2.19 -10.07 8.82
C TYR A 58 -2.89 -11.40 8.54
N VAL A 59 -2.61 -12.38 9.37
CA VAL A 59 -3.26 -13.68 9.35
C VAL A 59 -3.92 -13.96 10.69
N SER A 60 -5.20 -14.33 10.66
CA SER A 60 -5.95 -14.68 11.87
C SER A 60 -5.31 -15.84 12.63
N PRO A 61 -5.28 -15.78 13.99
CA PRO A 61 -4.67 -16.77 14.84
C PRO A 61 -5.49 -18.03 14.82
N GLY A 62 -5.78 -18.82 14.24
CA GLY A 62 -6.63 -20.03 14.20
C GLY A 62 -6.39 -20.91 12.99
N LEU A 63 -5.55 -20.42 12.06
CA LEU A 63 -5.18 -21.20 10.90
C LEU A 63 -4.08 -22.23 11.22
N PRO A 64 -4.13 -23.42 10.65
CA PRO A 64 -3.01 -24.36 10.74
C PRO A 64 -1.73 -23.73 10.17
N PRO A 65 -0.53 -24.10 10.68
CA PRO A 65 0.74 -23.47 10.29
C PRO A 65 0.99 -23.39 8.78
N GLY A 66 0.72 -24.44 8.04
CA GLY A 66 0.89 -24.44 6.58
C GLY A 66 -0.07 -23.49 5.87
N ARG A 67 -1.26 -23.27 6.40
CA ARG A 67 -2.23 -22.31 5.87
C ARG A 67 -1.83 -20.88 6.14
N THR A 68 -1.18 -20.63 7.27
CA THR A 68 -0.67 -19.30 7.63
C THR A 68 0.35 -18.81 6.60
N ILE A 69 1.32 -19.63 6.26
CA ILE A 69 2.34 -19.30 5.24
C ILE A 69 1.68 -19.06 3.89
N LEU A 70 0.81 -19.95 3.47
CA LEU A 70 0.10 -19.83 2.19
C LEU A 70 -0.70 -18.53 2.12
N ARG A 71 -1.41 -18.20 3.19
CA ARG A 71 -2.21 -16.97 3.29
C ARG A 71 -1.34 -15.71 3.16
N THR A 72 -0.24 -15.65 3.90
CA THR A 72 0.71 -14.53 3.84
C THR A 72 1.28 -14.35 2.42
N MET A 73 1.72 -15.44 1.81
CA MET A 73 2.26 -15.41 0.44
C MET A 73 1.21 -15.01 -0.59
N SER A 74 -0.05 -15.42 -0.40
CA SER A 74 -1.15 -15.03 -1.29
C SER A 74 -1.45 -13.53 -1.23
N MET A 75 -1.45 -12.94 -0.03
CA MET A 75 -1.61 -11.49 0.13
C MET A 75 -0.44 -10.71 -0.46
N ALA A 76 0.79 -11.17 -0.24
CA ALA A 76 1.96 -10.58 -0.88
C ALA A 76 1.88 -10.68 -2.41
N GLY A 77 1.44 -11.81 -2.93
CA GLY A 77 1.19 -12.01 -4.37
C GLY A 77 0.17 -11.03 -4.93
N ALA A 78 -0.92 -10.78 -4.21
CA ALA A 78 -1.92 -9.79 -4.60
C ALA A 78 -1.32 -8.37 -4.67
N PHE A 79 -0.46 -7.99 -3.71
CA PHE A 79 0.28 -6.74 -3.79
C PHE A 79 1.17 -6.67 -5.04
N PHE A 80 1.96 -7.70 -5.30
CA PHE A 80 2.86 -7.72 -6.47
C PHE A 80 2.10 -7.64 -7.79
N GLN A 81 0.97 -8.31 -7.91
CA GLN A 81 0.10 -8.22 -9.09
C GLN A 81 -0.45 -6.80 -9.26
N THR A 82 -0.89 -6.17 -8.18
CA THR A 82 -1.38 -4.79 -8.18
C THR A 82 -0.28 -3.82 -8.57
N ALA A 83 0.91 -3.95 -7.99
CA ALA A 83 2.05 -3.11 -8.34
C ALA A 83 2.44 -3.25 -9.81
N ALA A 84 2.47 -4.48 -10.33
CA ALA A 84 2.74 -4.73 -11.75
C ALA A 84 1.69 -4.08 -12.66
N ALA A 85 0.41 -4.14 -12.31
CA ALA A 85 -0.69 -3.54 -13.06
C ALA A 85 -0.73 -2.01 -12.95
N SER A 86 -0.03 -1.41 -12.01
CA SER A 86 -0.05 0.04 -11.77
C SER A 86 0.75 0.86 -12.77
N GLU A 87 1.46 0.24 -13.70
CA GLU A 87 2.34 0.92 -14.67
C GLU A 87 3.39 1.81 -13.97
N GLY A 88 3.94 1.34 -12.87
CA GLY A 88 4.97 2.04 -12.09
C GLY A 88 4.45 3.11 -11.13
N LYS A 89 3.13 3.28 -11.00
CA LYS A 89 2.55 4.25 -10.05
C LYS A 89 2.63 3.79 -8.60
N LEU A 90 2.59 2.47 -8.38
CA LEU A 90 2.79 1.84 -7.07
C LEU A 90 4.00 0.91 -7.16
N ILE A 91 4.95 1.08 -6.27
CA ILE A 91 6.15 0.22 -6.20
C ILE A 91 6.33 -0.32 -4.79
N LEU A 92 7.03 -1.45 -4.68
CA LEU A 92 7.51 -1.94 -3.40
C LEU A 92 8.77 -1.15 -3.00
N ALA A 93 8.77 -0.57 -1.80
CA ALA A 93 9.97 -0.01 -1.19
C ALA A 93 10.43 -0.92 -0.05
N ARG A 94 11.70 -1.34 -0.09
CA ARG A 94 12.34 -2.19 0.91
C ARG A 94 13.39 -1.45 1.72
N THR A 95 13.79 -0.28 1.25
CA THR A 95 14.78 0.56 1.90
C THR A 95 14.36 2.02 1.88
N VAL A 96 14.90 2.82 2.78
CA VAL A 96 14.68 4.28 2.80
C VAL A 96 15.14 4.91 1.48
N LYS A 97 16.22 4.42 0.89
CA LYS A 97 16.72 4.90 -0.39
C LYS A 97 15.71 4.69 -1.52
N GLU A 98 15.13 3.48 -1.61
CA GLU A 98 14.08 3.17 -2.59
C GLU A 98 12.84 4.06 -2.39
N LEU A 99 12.41 4.22 -1.14
CA LEU A 99 11.27 5.08 -0.79
C LEU A 99 11.52 6.54 -1.23
N ARG A 100 12.64 7.12 -0.85
CA ARG A 100 12.98 8.51 -1.22
C ARG A 100 13.08 8.69 -2.72
N HIS A 101 13.67 7.73 -3.42
CA HIS A 101 13.79 7.76 -4.89
C HIS A 101 12.40 7.73 -5.55
N ALA A 102 11.51 6.85 -5.08
CA ALA A 102 10.15 6.76 -5.60
C ALA A 102 9.33 8.03 -5.36
N VAL A 103 9.39 8.58 -4.16
CA VAL A 103 8.69 9.83 -3.81
C VAL A 103 9.18 10.98 -4.69
N ALA A 104 10.49 11.11 -4.89
CA ALA A 104 11.06 12.11 -5.79
C ALA A 104 10.61 11.94 -7.24
N ALA A 105 10.33 10.71 -7.67
CA ALA A 105 9.80 10.41 -9.01
C ALA A 105 8.26 10.52 -9.11
N GLY A 106 7.58 10.93 -8.05
CA GLY A 106 6.12 11.05 -8.01
C GLY A 106 5.37 9.73 -7.94
N ARG A 107 6.06 8.65 -7.54
CA ARG A 107 5.46 7.31 -7.39
C ARG A 107 5.00 7.07 -5.96
N LYS A 108 3.99 6.24 -5.80
CA LYS A 108 3.52 5.79 -4.48
C LYS A 108 4.24 4.50 -4.09
N CYS A 109 4.49 4.35 -2.79
CA CYS A 109 5.19 3.20 -2.25
C CYS A 109 4.26 2.32 -1.42
N GLY A 110 4.40 1.01 -1.59
CA GLY A 110 3.92 0.02 -0.65
C GLY A 110 5.10 -0.58 0.12
N LEU A 111 4.91 -0.78 1.40
CA LEU A 111 5.79 -1.57 2.25
C LEU A 111 4.97 -2.74 2.79
N LEU A 112 5.54 -3.92 2.84
CA LEU A 112 4.87 -5.11 3.36
C LEU A 112 5.35 -5.42 4.77
N GLN A 113 4.41 -5.70 5.67
CA GLN A 113 4.65 -6.03 7.08
C GLN A 113 3.98 -7.34 7.46
#